data_0e3aae0493b759e2de44511e571748d0
#
_entry.id   0e3aae0493b759e2de44511e571748d0
#
_cell.length_a   1.000
_cell.length_b   1.000
_cell.length_c   1.000
_cell.angle_alpha   90.00
_cell.angle_beta   90.00
_cell.angle_gamma   90.00
#
_symmetry.space_group_name_H-M   'P 1'
#
loop_
_entity.id
_entity.type
_entity.pdbx_description
1 polymer ?
#
loop_
_entity_poly.entity_id
_entity_poly.type
_entity_poly.pdbx_seq_one_letter_code
_entity_poly.pdbx_strand_id
1 'polypeptide(L)'
;MNPRCLPFLVFALLGLVTPGSGAEVQATPLRLTRERTFLTLTGGTLPGPVTIHYIEAYCRPGSTHQDWRTETVIPHQSALIAARPDGSEVVIRDTLSDGVVVEHTITARADEVDFQIVARNPTERESPAHWAQPCVRLDRFAGANKADAQSLVPPYARQCFLFIDGQMTRLPTEPWATEARYQPGQVYCPAHVNRNDVNPRPLSPLVPSSGLCGIYSADGRQILALAFEPYQEIFQGVITCLHNDFRIGGLKPGESKTIRGKIYVVPADAKKLLDRFERDFPEQARRPASRPQKS
;
A
#
# COMPACT_ATOMS: atom_id res chain seq x y z
N MET A 1 54.88 -7.19 75.94
CA MET A 1 53.79 -8.11 75.52
C MET A 1 52.99 -7.45 74.37
N ASN A 2 53.24 -7.87 73.16
CA ASN A 2 52.61 -7.31 72.00
C ASN A 2 51.56 -8.27 71.53
N PRO A 3 50.29 -7.83 71.23
CA PRO A 3 49.36 -8.65 70.54
C PRO A 3 49.49 -8.41 69.02
N ARG A 4 49.62 -9.53 68.30
CA ARG A 4 49.68 -9.60 66.84
C ARG A 4 48.32 -9.34 66.25
N CYS A 5 48.19 -8.36 65.29
CA CYS A 5 47.05 -8.18 64.43
C CYS A 5 47.15 -9.15 63.25
N LEU A 6 46.07 -9.95 63.03
CA LEU A 6 45.83 -10.72 61.79
C LEU A 6 45.10 -9.83 60.79
N PRO A 7 45.44 -9.86 59.49
CA PRO A 7 44.68 -9.21 58.48
C PRO A 7 43.49 -10.10 58.00
N PHE A 8 42.30 -9.54 58.00
CA PHE A 8 41.16 -10.13 57.37
C PHE A 8 41.24 -9.96 55.81
N LEU A 9 41.30 -11.07 55.08
CA LEU A 9 41.17 -11.08 53.66
C LEU A 9 39.66 -11.02 53.32
N VAL A 10 39.21 -9.94 52.68
CA VAL A 10 37.86 -9.82 52.06
C VAL A 10 37.95 -10.35 50.64
N PHE A 11 37.36 -11.49 50.39
CA PHE A 11 37.10 -11.99 49.04
C PHE A 11 35.93 -11.26 48.44
N ALA A 12 36.18 -10.37 47.47
CA ALA A 12 35.14 -9.81 46.61
C ALA A 12 34.75 -10.84 45.53
N LEU A 13 33.57 -11.43 45.65
CA LEU A 13 32.97 -12.19 44.56
C LEU A 13 32.50 -11.20 43.47
N LEU A 14 33.26 -11.11 42.38
CA LEU A 14 32.76 -10.51 41.16
C LEU A 14 31.75 -11.48 40.48
N GLY A 15 30.47 -11.20 40.63
CA GLY A 15 29.40 -11.87 39.85
C GLY A 15 29.51 -11.50 38.38
N LEU A 16 29.89 -12.45 37.55
CA LEU A 16 29.76 -12.34 36.10
C LEU A 16 28.24 -12.29 35.73
N VAL A 17 27.78 -11.09 35.45
CA VAL A 17 26.45 -10.93 34.80
C VAL A 17 26.62 -11.31 33.34
N THR A 18 26.22 -12.51 32.96
CA THR A 18 26.06 -12.90 31.55
C THR A 18 24.94 -12.07 30.96
N PRO A 19 25.14 -11.35 29.84
CA PRO A 19 24.04 -10.71 29.15
C PRO A 19 23.09 -11.81 28.71
N GLY A 20 21.87 -11.76 29.20
CA GLY A 20 20.79 -12.65 28.77
C GLY A 20 20.63 -12.50 27.27
N SER A 21 20.78 -13.60 26.54
CA SER A 21 20.44 -13.73 25.15
C SER A 21 18.96 -13.41 25.03
N GLY A 22 18.64 -12.18 24.64
CA GLY A 22 17.29 -11.81 24.25
C GLY A 22 16.89 -12.75 23.12
N ALA A 23 15.97 -13.67 23.40
CA ALA A 23 15.37 -14.49 22.37
C ALA A 23 14.75 -13.54 21.33
N GLU A 24 15.33 -13.49 20.14
CA GLU A 24 14.74 -12.82 18.98
C GLU A 24 13.37 -13.45 18.79
N VAL A 25 12.31 -12.72 19.12
CA VAL A 25 10.94 -13.16 18.85
C VAL A 25 10.84 -13.26 17.34
N GLN A 26 10.94 -14.48 16.79
CA GLN A 26 10.74 -14.70 15.38
C GLN A 26 9.32 -14.22 15.04
N ALA A 27 9.25 -13.15 14.25
CA ALA A 27 7.98 -12.64 13.78
C ALA A 27 7.25 -13.75 13.00
N THR A 28 6.00 -14.02 13.36
CA THR A 28 5.18 -14.96 12.59
C THR A 28 5.02 -14.44 11.16
N PRO A 29 5.03 -15.28 10.13
CA PRO A 29 4.84 -14.81 8.77
C PRO A 29 3.48 -14.09 8.62
N LEU A 30 3.39 -13.21 7.63
CA LEU A 30 2.13 -12.59 7.26
C LEU A 30 1.15 -13.66 6.76
N ARG A 31 -0.14 -13.42 7.01
CA ARG A 31 -1.23 -14.33 6.61
C ARG A 31 -2.39 -13.54 6.05
N LEU A 32 -3.05 -14.13 5.08
CA LEU A 32 -4.22 -13.60 4.39
C LEU A 32 -5.45 -14.44 4.73
N THR A 33 -6.55 -13.74 5.01
CA THR A 33 -7.88 -14.33 5.01
C THR A 33 -8.79 -13.49 4.12
N ARG A 34 -9.85 -14.09 3.57
CA ARG A 34 -10.83 -13.36 2.77
C ARG A 34 -12.23 -13.59 3.29
N GLU A 35 -12.96 -12.49 3.44
CA GLU A 35 -14.39 -12.49 3.69
C GLU A 35 -15.07 -11.53 2.72
N ARG A 36 -15.95 -12.06 1.84
CA ARG A 36 -16.61 -11.31 0.76
C ARG A 36 -15.58 -10.59 -0.14
N THR A 37 -15.60 -9.26 -0.16
CA THR A 37 -14.68 -8.40 -0.93
C THR A 37 -13.50 -7.88 -0.09
N PHE A 38 -13.35 -8.35 1.14
CA PHE A 38 -12.28 -7.91 2.01
C PHE A 38 -11.21 -8.97 2.19
N LEU A 39 -9.95 -8.56 1.99
CA LEU A 39 -8.78 -9.29 2.46
C LEU A 39 -8.37 -8.74 3.82
N THR A 40 -7.99 -9.62 4.73
CA THR A 40 -7.41 -9.23 6.01
C THR A 40 -6.00 -9.77 6.11
N LEU A 41 -5.04 -8.88 6.32
CA LEU A 41 -3.64 -9.19 6.54
C LEU A 41 -3.35 -9.18 8.04
N THR A 42 -2.74 -10.26 8.53
CA THR A 42 -2.36 -10.44 9.94
C THR A 42 -0.96 -11.01 10.05
N GLY A 43 -0.37 -11.00 11.25
CA GLY A 43 0.95 -11.57 11.51
C GLY A 43 2.08 -10.58 11.23
N GLY A 44 3.28 -11.08 11.03
CA GLY A 44 4.47 -10.24 10.91
C GLY A 44 4.68 -9.41 12.17
N THR A 45 5.01 -8.14 11.96
CA THR A 45 5.17 -7.12 13.00
C THR A 45 3.98 -6.16 13.07
N LEU A 46 2.86 -6.50 12.39
CA LEU A 46 1.67 -5.65 12.38
C LEU A 46 1.11 -5.46 13.79
N PRO A 47 0.77 -4.21 14.22
CA PRO A 47 0.18 -3.95 15.53
C PRO A 47 -1.28 -4.46 15.63
N GLY A 48 -1.85 -4.90 14.54
CA GLY A 48 -3.18 -5.47 14.42
C GLY A 48 -3.55 -5.76 12.98
N PRO A 49 -4.73 -6.33 12.71
CA PRO A 49 -5.18 -6.62 11.36
C PRO A 49 -5.21 -5.37 10.47
N VAL A 50 -4.78 -5.53 9.22
CA VAL A 50 -4.95 -4.55 8.14
C VAL A 50 -5.99 -5.09 7.18
N THR A 51 -7.06 -4.37 6.95
CA THR A 51 -8.15 -4.77 6.06
C THR A 51 -8.01 -4.06 4.72
N ILE A 52 -8.19 -4.80 3.64
CA ILE A 52 -8.12 -4.29 2.26
C ILE A 52 -9.47 -4.55 1.60
N HIS A 53 -10.18 -3.51 1.16
CA HIS A 53 -11.31 -3.69 0.26
C HIS A 53 -10.73 -4.00 -1.13
N TYR A 54 -10.79 -5.28 -1.51
CA TYR A 54 -10.07 -5.80 -2.67
C TYR A 54 -11.02 -6.54 -3.61
N ILE A 55 -11.44 -6.00 -4.72
CA ILE A 55 -11.22 -4.67 -5.29
C ILE A 55 -12.43 -3.80 -4.97
N GLU A 56 -12.21 -2.52 -4.63
CA GLU A 56 -13.30 -1.58 -4.35
C GLU A 56 -14.03 -1.15 -5.63
N ALA A 57 -13.28 -0.89 -6.70
CA ALA A 57 -13.82 -0.50 -7.99
C ALA A 57 -12.87 -0.86 -9.14
N TYR A 58 -13.44 -1.27 -10.27
CA TYR A 58 -12.81 -1.20 -11.59
C TYR A 58 -13.36 0.03 -12.29
N CYS A 59 -12.52 0.78 -12.99
CA CYS A 59 -12.85 2.11 -13.48
C CYS A 59 -12.57 2.28 -14.98
N ARG A 60 -13.46 3.04 -15.61
CA ARG A 60 -13.30 3.54 -16.99
C ARG A 60 -12.37 4.74 -17.01
N PRO A 61 -11.81 5.12 -18.19
CA PRO A 61 -11.08 6.37 -18.33
C PRO A 61 -12.02 7.58 -18.22
N GLY A 62 -11.44 8.76 -17.97
CA GLY A 62 -12.19 10.01 -17.95
C GLY A 62 -13.12 10.12 -16.76
N SER A 63 -12.60 9.95 -15.56
CA SER A 63 -13.34 10.12 -14.31
C SER A 63 -14.08 11.45 -14.27
N THR A 64 -15.40 11.45 -14.08
CA THR A 64 -16.23 12.65 -14.09
C THR A 64 -16.67 13.07 -12.70
N HIS A 65 -17.06 14.34 -12.54
CA HIS A 65 -17.61 14.86 -11.30
C HIS A 65 -19.10 14.55 -11.08
N GLN A 66 -19.78 13.95 -12.03
CA GLN A 66 -21.24 13.83 -11.98
C GLN A 66 -21.72 12.56 -11.30
N ASP A 67 -21.33 11.41 -11.77
CA ASP A 67 -21.78 10.14 -11.19
C ASP A 67 -20.68 9.09 -11.25
N TRP A 68 -19.99 8.91 -10.14
CA TRP A 68 -18.95 7.93 -10.01
C TRP A 68 -19.39 6.50 -10.30
N ARG A 69 -20.58 6.13 -9.80
CA ARG A 69 -21.06 4.74 -9.89
C ARG A 69 -21.50 4.35 -11.29
N THR A 70 -22.17 5.24 -11.99
CA THR A 70 -22.70 4.96 -13.34
C THR A 70 -21.70 5.31 -14.44
N GLU A 71 -20.94 6.38 -14.27
CA GLU A 71 -20.04 6.90 -15.31
C GLU A 71 -18.66 6.23 -15.25
N THR A 72 -18.11 6.06 -14.05
CA THR A 72 -16.71 5.61 -13.88
C THR A 72 -16.60 4.13 -13.53
N VAL A 73 -17.40 3.63 -12.60
CA VAL A 73 -17.27 2.26 -12.10
C VAL A 73 -17.82 1.24 -13.09
N ILE A 74 -17.05 0.20 -13.35
CA ILE A 74 -17.50 -1.02 -14.05
C ILE A 74 -17.93 -2.02 -12.99
N PRO A 75 -19.22 -2.41 -12.93
CA PRO A 75 -19.66 -3.44 -12.00
C PRO A 75 -18.91 -4.74 -12.20
N HIS A 76 -18.61 -5.45 -11.11
CA HIS A 76 -17.95 -6.73 -11.16
C HIS A 76 -18.48 -7.70 -10.11
N GLN A 77 -18.28 -8.97 -10.35
CA GLN A 77 -18.49 -10.06 -9.40
C GLN A 77 -17.14 -10.66 -9.03
N SER A 78 -16.96 -10.93 -7.74
CA SER A 78 -15.69 -11.41 -7.20
C SER A 78 -15.87 -12.76 -6.54
N ALA A 79 -15.12 -13.77 -6.99
CA ALA A 79 -15.15 -15.14 -6.49
C ALA A 79 -13.81 -15.52 -5.86
N LEU A 80 -13.85 -16.19 -4.70
CA LEU A 80 -12.71 -16.90 -4.15
C LEU A 80 -12.55 -18.21 -4.91
N ILE A 81 -11.41 -18.39 -5.57
CA ILE A 81 -11.10 -19.59 -6.34
C ILE A 81 -10.36 -20.60 -5.47
N ALA A 82 -9.38 -20.13 -4.68
CA ALA A 82 -8.62 -20.96 -3.77
C ALA A 82 -8.07 -20.13 -2.61
N ALA A 83 -7.84 -20.80 -1.48
CA ALA A 83 -7.09 -20.22 -0.36
C ALA A 83 -6.33 -21.36 0.32
N ARG A 84 -5.07 -21.11 0.69
CA ARG A 84 -4.31 -22.06 1.51
C ARG A 84 -4.75 -21.99 2.96
N PRO A 85 -4.91 -23.13 3.66
CA PRO A 85 -5.36 -23.13 5.07
C PRO A 85 -4.44 -22.38 6.02
N ASP A 86 -3.15 -22.27 5.70
CA ASP A 86 -2.16 -21.54 6.48
C ASP A 86 -2.18 -20.02 6.24
N GLY A 87 -3.04 -19.55 5.33
CA GLY A 87 -3.17 -18.14 4.97
C GLY A 87 -2.03 -17.60 4.11
N SER A 88 -1.17 -18.47 3.54
CA SER A 88 -0.04 -18.03 2.72
C SER A 88 -0.44 -17.60 1.31
N GLU A 89 -1.62 -18.01 0.81
CA GLU A 89 -2.06 -17.68 -0.54
C GLU A 89 -3.57 -17.61 -0.66
N VAL A 90 -4.04 -16.67 -1.45
CA VAL A 90 -5.44 -16.48 -1.86
C VAL A 90 -5.49 -16.25 -3.36
N VAL A 91 -6.37 -16.97 -4.07
CA VAL A 91 -6.63 -16.79 -5.50
C VAL A 91 -8.07 -16.28 -5.69
N ILE A 92 -8.19 -15.16 -6.38
CA ILE A 92 -9.46 -14.48 -6.63
C ILE A 92 -9.67 -14.34 -8.13
N ARG A 93 -10.92 -14.47 -8.57
CA ARG A 93 -11.33 -14.13 -9.93
C ARG A 93 -12.44 -13.10 -9.88
N ASP A 94 -12.21 -11.97 -10.54
CA ASP A 94 -13.22 -10.96 -10.79
C ASP A 94 -13.71 -11.06 -12.23
N THR A 95 -15.03 -10.95 -12.42
CA THR A 95 -15.66 -10.89 -13.73
C THR A 95 -16.38 -9.57 -13.84
N LEU A 96 -15.93 -8.73 -14.76
CA LEU A 96 -16.47 -7.41 -15.01
C LEU A 96 -17.74 -7.51 -15.88
N SER A 97 -18.64 -6.54 -15.76
CA SER A 97 -19.90 -6.52 -16.51
C SER A 97 -19.73 -6.41 -18.03
N ASP A 98 -18.55 -5.97 -18.50
CA ASP A 98 -18.19 -5.93 -19.92
C ASP A 98 -17.55 -7.24 -20.42
N GLY A 99 -17.41 -8.24 -19.56
CA GLY A 99 -16.91 -9.58 -19.87
C GLY A 99 -15.42 -9.78 -19.60
N VAL A 100 -14.68 -8.75 -19.19
CA VAL A 100 -13.28 -8.90 -18.78
C VAL A 100 -13.19 -9.78 -17.54
N VAL A 101 -12.18 -10.66 -17.52
CA VAL A 101 -11.84 -11.51 -16.37
C VAL A 101 -10.50 -11.07 -15.82
N VAL A 102 -10.44 -10.87 -14.52
CA VAL A 102 -9.20 -10.52 -13.80
C VAL A 102 -8.92 -11.58 -12.75
N GLU A 103 -7.78 -12.24 -12.86
CA GLU A 103 -7.32 -13.25 -11.91
C GLU A 103 -6.21 -12.66 -11.04
N HIS A 104 -6.33 -12.86 -9.74
CA HIS A 104 -5.40 -12.35 -8.73
C HIS A 104 -4.84 -13.53 -7.94
N THR A 105 -3.54 -13.75 -8.01
CA THR A 105 -2.81 -14.63 -7.09
C THR A 105 -2.09 -13.77 -6.07
N ILE A 106 -2.46 -13.91 -4.80
CA ILE A 106 -1.97 -13.06 -3.71
C ILE A 106 -1.26 -13.96 -2.71
N THR A 107 0.04 -13.74 -2.52
CA THR A 107 0.90 -14.58 -1.69
C THR A 107 1.49 -13.78 -0.54
N ALA A 108 1.20 -14.18 0.71
CA ALA A 108 1.82 -13.61 1.91
C ALA A 108 3.15 -14.31 2.23
N ARG A 109 4.14 -13.52 2.61
CA ARG A 109 5.48 -13.97 3.01
C ARG A 109 5.81 -13.50 4.43
N ALA A 110 7.07 -13.45 4.78
CA ALA A 110 7.50 -13.03 6.12
C ALA A 110 7.10 -11.58 6.44
N ASP A 111 7.38 -10.65 5.50
CA ASP A 111 7.24 -9.20 5.68
C ASP A 111 6.70 -8.49 4.43
N GLU A 112 6.16 -9.25 3.49
CA GLU A 112 5.55 -8.72 2.26
C GLU A 112 4.37 -9.58 1.78
N VAL A 113 3.53 -8.99 0.97
CA VAL A 113 2.49 -9.67 0.19
C VAL A 113 2.73 -9.37 -1.27
N ASP A 114 2.84 -10.44 -2.09
CA ASP A 114 2.97 -10.35 -3.55
C ASP A 114 1.59 -10.44 -4.21
N PHE A 115 1.38 -9.61 -5.23
CA PHE A 115 0.21 -9.64 -6.09
C PHE A 115 0.65 -9.95 -7.53
N GLN A 116 0.14 -11.02 -8.09
CA GLN A 116 0.20 -11.31 -9.52
C GLN A 116 -1.21 -11.22 -10.07
N ILE A 117 -1.43 -10.31 -11.00
CA ILE A 117 -2.75 -10.01 -11.54
C ILE A 117 -2.70 -10.18 -13.06
N VAL A 118 -3.65 -10.93 -13.59
CA VAL A 118 -3.81 -11.12 -15.05
C VAL A 118 -5.21 -10.67 -15.45
N ALA A 119 -5.28 -9.56 -16.17
CA ALA A 119 -6.51 -9.08 -16.79
C ALA A 119 -6.60 -9.58 -18.23
N ARG A 120 -7.72 -10.23 -18.57
CA ARG A 120 -7.96 -10.80 -19.90
C ARG A 120 -9.31 -10.34 -20.45
N ASN A 121 -9.33 -9.91 -21.68
CA ASN A 121 -10.56 -9.65 -22.42
C ASN A 121 -10.89 -10.82 -23.35
N PRO A 122 -11.78 -11.75 -22.98
CA PRO A 122 -12.18 -12.86 -23.84
C PRO A 122 -13.23 -12.49 -24.87
N THR A 123 -13.68 -11.24 -24.89
CA THR A 123 -14.78 -10.77 -25.76
C THR A 123 -14.25 -10.27 -27.10
N GLU A 124 -15.15 -10.03 -28.03
CA GLU A 124 -14.86 -9.45 -29.35
C GLU A 124 -14.90 -7.91 -29.36
N ARG A 125 -15.12 -7.26 -28.21
CA ARG A 125 -15.19 -5.81 -28.07
C ARG A 125 -14.06 -5.30 -27.19
N GLU A 126 -13.59 -4.08 -27.45
CA GLU A 126 -12.67 -3.39 -26.54
C GLU A 126 -13.33 -3.17 -25.17
N SER A 127 -12.54 -3.36 -24.13
CA SER A 127 -12.95 -3.06 -22.76
C SER A 127 -12.35 -1.72 -22.31
N PRO A 128 -13.21 -0.85 -21.72
CA PRO A 128 -12.74 0.40 -21.13
C PRO A 128 -12.21 0.23 -19.71
N ALA A 129 -11.89 -0.97 -19.24
CA ALA A 129 -11.31 -1.17 -17.91
C ALA A 129 -9.89 -0.59 -17.86
N HIS A 130 -9.74 0.59 -17.24
CA HIS A 130 -8.47 1.33 -17.21
C HIS A 130 -7.68 1.15 -15.93
N TRP A 131 -8.32 1.12 -14.79
CA TRP A 131 -7.63 0.88 -13.51
C TRP A 131 -8.54 0.22 -12.48
N ALA A 132 -7.95 -0.22 -11.38
CA ALA A 132 -8.70 -0.78 -10.26
C ALA A 132 -8.16 -0.30 -8.93
N GLN A 133 -9.06 -0.20 -7.95
CA GLN A 133 -8.81 0.42 -6.65
C GLN A 133 -8.75 -0.60 -5.52
N PRO A 134 -7.58 -1.05 -5.07
CA PRO A 134 -7.42 -1.69 -3.77
C PRO A 134 -7.39 -0.63 -2.67
N CYS A 135 -8.35 -0.66 -1.75
CA CYS A 135 -8.44 0.30 -0.65
C CYS A 135 -7.82 -0.32 0.63
N VAL A 136 -6.62 0.08 1.00
CA VAL A 136 -5.93 -0.43 2.20
C VAL A 136 -6.31 0.40 3.41
N ARG A 137 -7.08 -0.20 4.32
CA ARG A 137 -7.57 0.43 5.56
C ARG A 137 -6.55 0.28 6.66
N LEU A 138 -6.19 1.39 7.28
CA LEU A 138 -4.99 1.50 8.12
C LEU A 138 -5.30 1.67 9.62
N ASP A 139 -6.56 1.57 10.02
CA ASP A 139 -7.09 1.97 11.33
C ASP A 139 -6.14 1.74 12.51
N ARG A 140 -5.80 0.49 12.79
CA ARG A 140 -4.90 0.15 13.91
C ARG A 140 -3.45 0.47 13.62
N PHE A 141 -3.04 0.39 12.36
CA PHE A 141 -1.65 0.66 11.97
C PHE A 141 -1.32 2.15 12.14
N ALA A 142 -2.27 3.01 11.75
CA ALA A 142 -2.13 4.46 11.85
C ALA A 142 -2.48 5.03 13.24
N GLY A 143 -3.01 4.21 14.14
CA GLY A 143 -3.57 4.66 15.40
C GLY A 143 -5.01 5.15 15.28
N ALA A 144 -5.70 5.35 16.42
CA ALA A 144 -7.10 5.80 16.43
C ALA A 144 -7.21 7.23 15.88
N ASN A 145 -7.44 7.33 14.58
CA ASN A 145 -7.52 8.60 13.86
C ASN A 145 -8.97 9.07 13.75
N LYS A 146 -9.50 9.61 14.83
CA LYS A 146 -10.63 10.52 14.70
C LYS A 146 -10.06 11.82 14.16
N ALA A 147 -10.56 12.27 13.01
CA ALA A 147 -10.29 13.62 12.55
C ALA A 147 -10.63 14.58 13.72
N ASP A 148 -9.65 15.39 14.10
CA ASP A 148 -9.92 16.52 14.96
C ASP A 148 -10.93 17.39 14.21
N ALA A 149 -12.04 17.74 14.84
CA ALA A 149 -13.09 18.57 14.25
C ALA A 149 -12.56 19.94 13.75
N GLN A 150 -11.36 20.31 14.18
CA GLN A 150 -10.66 21.54 13.76
C GLN A 150 -9.63 21.29 12.63
N SER A 151 -9.28 20.04 12.33
CA SER A 151 -8.32 19.73 11.29
C SER A 151 -9.02 19.17 10.05
N LEU A 152 -8.94 19.90 8.94
CA LEU A 152 -9.40 19.44 7.63
C LEU A 152 -8.56 18.25 7.11
N VAL A 153 -7.34 18.09 7.62
CA VAL A 153 -6.43 16.99 7.25
C VAL A 153 -6.51 15.91 8.29
N PRO A 154 -6.95 14.69 7.94
CA PRO A 154 -6.93 13.57 8.87
C PRO A 154 -5.51 13.32 9.41
N PRO A 155 -5.31 13.09 10.71
CA PRO A 155 -3.98 12.94 11.31
C PRO A 155 -3.09 11.89 10.63
N TYR A 156 -3.68 10.75 10.21
CA TYR A 156 -2.94 9.69 9.52
C TYR A 156 -2.31 10.13 8.19
N ALA A 157 -2.93 11.09 7.48
CA ALA A 157 -2.43 11.56 6.19
C ALA A 157 -1.01 12.13 6.32
N ARG A 158 -0.67 12.75 7.46
CA ARG A 158 0.68 13.27 7.74
C ARG A 158 1.72 12.18 8.01
N GLN A 159 1.28 10.95 8.28
CA GLN A 159 2.16 9.79 8.43
C GLN A 159 2.47 9.15 7.07
N CYS A 160 1.65 9.44 6.05
CA CYS A 160 1.84 8.93 4.69
C CYS A 160 3.01 9.63 3.98
N PHE A 161 3.57 8.91 3.01
CA PHE A 161 4.63 9.42 2.14
C PHE A 161 4.57 8.79 0.76
N LEU A 162 5.21 9.46 -0.19
CA LEU A 162 5.57 8.94 -1.51
C LEU A 162 6.96 9.49 -1.88
N PHE A 163 7.41 9.27 -3.10
CA PHE A 163 8.72 9.75 -3.56
C PHE A 163 8.56 10.73 -4.71
N ILE A 164 9.12 11.92 -4.55
CA ILE A 164 9.21 12.98 -5.57
C ILE A 164 10.69 13.23 -5.85
N ASP A 165 11.09 13.23 -7.10
CA ASP A 165 12.50 13.39 -7.52
C ASP A 165 13.47 12.48 -6.75
N GLY A 166 13.03 11.23 -6.48
CA GLY A 166 13.79 10.26 -5.72
C GLY A 166 13.87 10.52 -4.21
N GLN A 167 13.24 11.59 -3.72
CA GLN A 167 13.23 11.96 -2.30
C GLN A 167 11.92 11.58 -1.63
N MET A 168 12.02 10.98 -0.44
CA MET A 168 10.84 10.71 0.36
C MET A 168 10.15 12.03 0.74
N THR A 169 8.88 12.15 0.36
CA THR A 169 8.06 13.34 0.58
C THR A 169 6.86 12.97 1.44
N ARG A 170 6.70 13.65 2.56
CA ARG A 170 5.53 13.50 3.44
C ARG A 170 4.29 14.11 2.81
N LEU A 171 3.15 13.52 3.08
CA LEU A 171 1.85 13.96 2.60
C LEU A 171 1.07 14.67 3.71
N PRO A 172 0.11 15.54 3.36
CA PRO A 172 -0.12 16.09 2.02
C PRO A 172 0.98 17.09 1.64
N THR A 173 1.29 17.25 0.35
CA THR A 173 2.32 18.19 -0.14
C THR A 173 1.84 19.64 -0.20
N GLU A 174 0.54 19.85 -0.10
CA GLU A 174 -0.14 21.15 -0.11
C GLU A 174 -1.37 21.07 0.79
N PRO A 175 -2.07 22.16 1.06
CA PRO A 175 -3.27 22.14 1.86
C PRO A 175 -4.24 21.08 1.37
N TRP A 176 -4.85 20.36 2.31
CA TRP A 176 -5.83 19.33 2.02
C TRP A 176 -7.02 19.94 1.30
N ALA A 177 -7.18 19.63 0.03
CA ALA A 177 -8.23 20.20 -0.78
C ALA A 177 -9.60 19.64 -0.39
N THR A 178 -10.58 20.53 -0.21
CA THR A 178 -11.94 20.19 0.23
C THR A 178 -12.95 20.13 -0.93
N GLU A 179 -12.53 20.58 -2.12
CA GLU A 179 -13.40 20.72 -3.31
C GLU A 179 -13.48 19.45 -4.16
N ALA A 180 -13.22 18.29 -3.57
CA ALA A 180 -13.39 17.04 -4.28
C ALA A 180 -14.86 16.61 -4.28
N ARG A 181 -15.31 15.96 -5.36
CA ARG A 181 -16.69 15.52 -5.51
C ARG A 181 -17.22 14.67 -4.36
N TYR A 182 -16.39 13.75 -3.86
CA TYR A 182 -16.78 12.87 -2.76
C TYR A 182 -16.13 13.25 -1.46
N GLN A 183 -14.86 13.55 -1.52
CA GLN A 183 -14.04 13.62 -0.33
C GLN A 183 -12.80 14.47 -0.60
N PRO A 184 -12.33 15.22 0.38
CA PRO A 184 -11.09 15.96 0.28
C PRO A 184 -9.91 15.01 0.08
N GLY A 185 -8.81 15.52 -0.40
CA GLY A 185 -7.58 14.78 -0.61
C GLY A 185 -6.78 15.30 -1.78
N GLN A 186 -5.69 14.61 -2.06
CA GLN A 186 -4.84 14.86 -3.21
C GLN A 186 -4.58 13.56 -3.95
N VAL A 187 -4.69 13.61 -5.28
CA VAL A 187 -4.29 12.52 -6.17
C VAL A 187 -2.93 12.85 -6.78
N TYR A 188 -2.07 11.86 -6.84
CA TYR A 188 -0.76 11.90 -7.48
C TYR A 188 -0.74 10.85 -8.58
N CYS A 189 -0.48 11.24 -9.82
CA CYS A 189 -0.40 10.30 -10.93
C CYS A 189 0.94 10.40 -11.66
N PRO A 190 1.41 9.30 -12.25
CA PRO A 190 2.65 9.30 -13.05
C PRO A 190 2.46 10.09 -14.34
N ALA A 191 3.54 10.59 -14.91
CA ALA A 191 3.50 11.45 -16.10
C ALA A 191 2.88 10.77 -17.34
N HIS A 192 2.92 9.45 -17.42
CA HIS A 192 2.36 8.70 -18.55
C HIS A 192 0.84 8.45 -18.45
N VAL A 193 0.23 8.76 -17.31
CA VAL A 193 -1.23 8.69 -17.14
C VAL A 193 -1.84 10.03 -17.54
N ASN A 194 -2.89 9.98 -18.37
CA ASN A 194 -3.61 11.17 -18.74
C ASN A 194 -4.20 11.83 -17.48
N ARG A 195 -3.91 13.11 -17.28
CA ARG A 195 -4.34 13.86 -16.08
C ARG A 195 -5.86 13.97 -15.94
N ASN A 196 -6.61 13.77 -17.02
CA ASN A 196 -8.06 13.68 -17.00
C ASN A 196 -8.59 12.26 -16.71
N ASP A 197 -7.69 11.27 -16.57
CA ASP A 197 -8.01 9.86 -16.34
C ASP A 197 -7.68 9.44 -14.90
N VAL A 198 -7.94 10.29 -13.93
CA VAL A 198 -7.67 10.05 -12.50
C VAL A 198 -8.93 10.20 -11.67
N ASN A 199 -8.87 9.71 -10.44
CA ASN A 199 -9.93 9.89 -9.46
C ASN A 199 -10.33 11.39 -9.38
N PRO A 200 -11.62 11.75 -9.30
CA PRO A 200 -12.10 13.13 -9.30
C PRO A 200 -11.80 13.88 -7.99
N ARG A 201 -10.59 13.78 -7.51
CA ARG A 201 -10.03 14.55 -6.40
C ARG A 201 -9.10 15.62 -6.96
N PRO A 202 -8.78 16.65 -6.19
CA PRO A 202 -7.78 17.61 -6.59
C PRO A 202 -6.45 16.93 -6.94
N LEU A 203 -6.02 17.11 -8.19
CA LEU A 203 -4.81 16.51 -8.70
C LEU A 203 -3.60 17.37 -8.32
N SER A 204 -2.64 16.77 -7.63
CA SER A 204 -1.36 17.44 -7.33
C SER A 204 -0.59 17.74 -8.62
N PRO A 205 0.05 18.92 -8.75
CA PRO A 205 0.96 19.18 -9.85
C PRO A 205 2.25 18.34 -9.77
N LEU A 206 2.56 17.80 -8.59
CA LEU A 206 3.75 16.97 -8.39
C LEU A 206 3.56 15.58 -8.99
N VAL A 207 4.62 15.08 -9.61
CA VAL A 207 4.65 13.77 -10.25
C VAL A 207 5.49 12.82 -9.41
N PRO A 208 4.93 11.70 -8.92
CA PRO A 208 5.71 10.71 -8.20
C PRO A 208 6.84 10.12 -9.05
N SER A 209 8.00 9.92 -8.45
CA SER A 209 9.15 9.26 -9.09
C SER A 209 8.87 7.79 -9.40
N SER A 210 7.99 7.18 -8.59
CA SER A 210 7.61 5.76 -8.69
C SER A 210 6.23 5.53 -8.08
N GLY A 211 5.70 4.32 -8.24
CA GLY A 211 4.45 3.88 -7.60
C GLY A 211 4.61 3.49 -6.12
N LEU A 212 5.77 3.70 -5.50
CA LEU A 212 5.94 3.40 -4.08
C LEU A 212 5.32 4.50 -3.22
N CYS A 213 4.38 4.10 -2.37
CA CYS A 213 3.84 4.96 -1.31
C CYS A 213 3.69 4.17 -0.02
N GLY A 214 3.63 4.84 1.10
CA GLY A 214 3.51 4.16 2.38
C GLY A 214 3.06 5.06 3.52
N ILE A 215 2.96 4.44 4.69
CA ILE A 215 2.60 5.09 5.94
C ILE A 215 3.49 4.55 7.07
N TYR A 216 3.89 5.43 7.97
CA TYR A 216 4.50 5.02 9.23
C TYR A 216 3.43 4.58 10.23
N SER A 217 3.73 3.54 11.01
CA SER A 217 2.89 3.14 12.13
C SER A 217 2.72 4.27 13.15
N ALA A 218 1.67 4.18 13.97
CA ALA A 218 1.41 5.18 15.01
C ALA A 218 2.58 5.40 15.98
N ASP A 219 3.36 4.34 16.26
CA ASP A 219 4.55 4.41 17.12
C ASP A 219 5.84 4.75 16.36
N GLY A 220 5.76 4.95 15.04
CA GLY A 220 6.88 5.31 14.17
C GLY A 220 7.90 4.21 13.93
N ARG A 221 7.65 2.96 14.36
CA ARG A 221 8.65 1.87 14.28
C ARG A 221 8.57 1.06 13.00
N GLN A 222 7.46 1.15 12.27
CA GLN A 222 7.20 0.34 11.09
C GLN A 222 6.70 1.20 9.93
N ILE A 223 6.87 0.67 8.74
CA ILE A 223 6.27 1.16 7.51
C ILE A 223 5.40 0.05 6.93
N LEU A 224 4.17 0.40 6.56
CA LEU A 224 3.36 -0.34 5.61
C LEU A 224 3.40 0.44 4.30
N ALA A 225 3.84 -0.21 3.22
CA ALA A 225 3.97 0.44 1.92
C ALA A 225 3.32 -0.38 0.81
N LEU A 226 2.90 0.30 -0.23
CA LEU A 226 2.20 -0.23 -1.40
C LEU A 226 2.98 0.11 -2.65
N ALA A 227 3.01 -0.82 -3.59
CA ALA A 227 3.51 -0.58 -4.94
C ALA A 227 2.77 -1.46 -5.95
N PHE A 228 2.41 -0.90 -7.10
CA PHE A 228 1.91 -1.65 -8.26
C PHE A 228 2.67 -1.24 -9.53
N GLU A 229 2.78 -2.17 -10.48
CA GLU A 229 3.33 -1.91 -11.81
C GLU A 229 2.50 -2.63 -12.88
N PRO A 230 1.93 -1.87 -13.80
CA PRO A 230 1.87 -0.41 -13.82
C PRO A 230 0.86 0.14 -12.80
N TYR A 231 1.15 1.32 -12.23
CA TYR A 231 0.22 2.03 -11.36
C TYR A 231 -0.50 3.17 -12.08
N GLN A 232 -1.68 3.50 -11.60
CA GLN A 232 -2.53 4.55 -12.12
C GLN A 232 -2.34 5.84 -11.33
N GLU A 233 -2.51 5.76 -10.03
CA GLU A 233 -2.53 6.91 -9.14
C GLU A 233 -2.29 6.51 -7.68
N ILE A 234 -1.92 7.49 -6.87
CA ILE A 234 -1.75 7.35 -5.42
C ILE A 234 -2.61 8.42 -4.74
N PHE A 235 -3.37 8.07 -3.71
CA PHE A 235 -4.08 9.04 -2.88
C PHE A 235 -4.38 8.50 -1.48
N GLN A 236 -4.66 9.43 -0.56
CA GLN A 236 -5.23 9.09 0.74
C GLN A 236 -6.74 9.26 0.73
N GLY A 237 -7.44 8.30 1.30
CA GLY A 237 -8.88 8.41 1.52
C GLY A 237 -9.22 9.14 2.83
N VAL A 238 -10.47 9.52 2.99
CA VAL A 238 -10.95 10.14 4.24
C VAL A 238 -11.28 9.11 5.33
N ILE A 239 -11.38 7.85 4.98
CA ILE A 239 -11.67 6.76 5.92
C ILE A 239 -10.41 6.06 6.41
N THR A 240 -9.33 6.78 6.65
CA THR A 240 -8.05 6.23 7.09
C THR A 240 -7.56 5.10 6.15
N CYS A 241 -7.48 5.40 4.87
CA CYS A 241 -7.00 4.45 3.86
C CYS A 241 -5.95 5.06 2.93
N LEU A 242 -5.09 4.21 2.42
CA LEU A 242 -4.10 4.54 1.40
C LEU A 242 -4.41 3.74 0.15
N HIS A 243 -4.39 4.43 -0.99
CA HIS A 243 -4.58 3.88 -2.30
C HIS A 243 -3.29 3.95 -3.12
N ASN A 244 -3.01 2.88 -3.80
CA ASN A 244 -2.12 2.77 -4.93
C ASN A 244 -2.88 1.96 -5.97
N ASP A 245 -3.55 2.64 -6.87
CA ASP A 245 -4.43 2.01 -7.83
C ASP A 245 -3.60 1.45 -9.00
N PHE A 246 -3.86 0.22 -9.41
CA PHE A 246 -3.12 -0.38 -10.51
C PHE A 246 -3.78 -0.11 -11.86
N ARG A 247 -2.95 0.01 -12.92
CA ARG A 247 -3.40 0.34 -14.25
C ARG A 247 -3.56 -0.91 -15.12
N ILE A 248 -4.72 -1.03 -15.76
CA ILE A 248 -5.01 -1.99 -16.83
C ILE A 248 -4.82 -1.31 -18.19
N GLY A 249 -5.32 -0.09 -18.35
CA GLY A 249 -5.15 0.75 -19.53
C GLY A 249 -5.98 0.34 -20.73
N GLY A 250 -7.18 -0.25 -20.50
CA GLY A 250 -8.04 -0.81 -21.53
C GLY A 250 -7.52 -2.15 -22.06
N LEU A 251 -8.38 -2.93 -22.69
CA LEU A 251 -8.03 -4.24 -23.26
C LEU A 251 -8.70 -4.42 -24.62
N LYS A 252 -7.91 -4.69 -25.65
CA LYS A 252 -8.42 -5.10 -26.98
C LYS A 252 -9.05 -6.50 -26.91
N PRO A 253 -9.86 -6.90 -27.89
CA PRO A 253 -10.34 -8.26 -28.03
C PRO A 253 -9.19 -9.27 -27.97
N GLY A 254 -9.32 -10.30 -27.11
CA GLY A 254 -8.31 -11.34 -26.89
C GLY A 254 -7.05 -10.91 -26.15
N GLU A 255 -6.90 -9.62 -25.81
CA GLU A 255 -5.71 -9.12 -25.10
C GLU A 255 -5.66 -9.60 -23.65
N SER A 256 -4.44 -9.85 -23.17
CA SER A 256 -4.15 -10.10 -21.75
C SER A 256 -3.03 -9.17 -21.30
N LYS A 257 -3.16 -8.65 -20.07
CA LYS A 257 -2.15 -7.82 -19.42
C LYS A 257 -1.83 -8.35 -18.04
N THR A 258 -0.55 -8.31 -17.69
CA THR A 258 -0.06 -8.70 -16.37
C THR A 258 0.29 -7.45 -15.58
N ILE A 259 -0.19 -7.40 -14.35
CA ILE A 259 0.12 -6.37 -13.36
C ILE A 259 0.77 -7.06 -12.15
N ARG A 260 1.78 -6.43 -11.58
CA ARG A 260 2.44 -6.89 -10.35
C ARG A 260 2.23 -5.88 -9.25
N GLY A 261 2.13 -6.36 -8.02
CA GLY A 261 2.04 -5.47 -6.87
C GLY A 261 2.70 -6.06 -5.63
N LYS A 262 2.99 -5.20 -4.67
CA LYS A 262 3.46 -5.59 -3.34
C LYS A 262 2.86 -4.73 -2.24
N ILE A 263 2.65 -5.35 -1.09
CA ILE A 263 2.54 -4.66 0.20
C ILE A 263 3.77 -5.06 1.02
N TYR A 264 4.46 -4.07 1.56
CA TYR A 264 5.59 -4.26 2.46
C TYR A 264 5.18 -3.93 3.89
N VAL A 265 5.60 -4.74 4.86
CA VAL A 265 5.47 -4.50 6.30
C VAL A 265 6.87 -4.61 6.90
N VAL A 266 7.54 -3.48 7.00
CA VAL A 266 8.99 -3.44 7.28
C VAL A 266 9.32 -2.46 8.41
N PRO A 267 10.51 -2.56 9.04
CA PRO A 267 10.99 -1.54 9.98
C PRO A 267 11.00 -0.14 9.34
N ALA A 268 10.88 0.90 10.17
CA ALA A 268 10.74 2.30 9.75
C ALA A 268 12.04 2.88 9.17
N ASP A 269 12.50 2.32 8.05
CA ASP A 269 13.66 2.76 7.29
C ASP A 269 13.27 2.95 5.82
N ALA A 270 12.85 4.16 5.48
CA ALA A 270 12.37 4.49 4.14
C ALA A 270 13.45 4.31 3.06
N LYS A 271 14.76 4.46 3.43
CA LYS A 271 15.83 4.22 2.47
C LYS A 271 15.97 2.74 2.14
N LYS A 272 16.00 1.88 3.14
CA LYS A 272 16.03 0.43 2.90
C LYS A 272 14.79 -0.07 2.14
N LEU A 273 13.63 0.51 2.43
CA LEU A 273 12.41 0.23 1.68
C LEU A 273 12.56 0.63 0.22
N LEU A 274 13.08 1.82 -0.08
CA LEU A 274 13.32 2.26 -1.45
C LEU A 274 14.32 1.35 -2.17
N ASP A 275 15.45 1.01 -1.54
CA ASP A 275 16.45 0.10 -2.09
C ASP A 275 15.84 -1.29 -2.40
N ARG A 276 14.90 -1.77 -1.58
CA ARG A 276 14.17 -3.03 -1.81
C ARG A 276 13.18 -2.89 -2.95
N PHE A 277 12.39 -1.83 -2.98
CA PHE A 277 11.45 -1.54 -4.04
C PHE A 277 12.14 -1.46 -5.42
N GLU A 278 13.30 -0.80 -5.52
CA GLU A 278 14.06 -0.68 -6.77
C GLU A 278 14.56 -2.05 -7.30
N ARG A 279 14.85 -2.99 -6.42
CA ARG A 279 15.15 -4.38 -6.81
C ARG A 279 13.91 -5.13 -7.28
N ASP A 280 12.77 -4.92 -6.60
CA ASP A 280 11.52 -5.62 -6.89
C ASP A 280 10.82 -5.07 -8.15
N PHE A 281 10.98 -3.77 -8.43
CA PHE A 281 10.38 -3.06 -9.56
C PHE A 281 11.44 -2.28 -10.36
N PRO A 282 12.42 -2.96 -10.98
CA PRO A 282 13.51 -2.31 -11.69
C PRO A 282 13.05 -1.47 -12.90
N GLU A 283 11.87 -1.77 -13.46
CA GLU A 283 11.25 -1.00 -14.53
C GLU A 283 10.83 0.41 -14.09
N GLN A 284 10.45 0.59 -12.81
CA GLN A 284 10.13 1.90 -12.26
C GLN A 284 11.38 2.69 -11.85
N ALA A 285 12.38 2.01 -11.30
CA ALA A 285 13.66 2.61 -10.92
C ALA A 285 14.41 3.24 -12.11
N ARG A 286 14.21 2.71 -13.33
CA ARG A 286 14.85 3.17 -14.57
C ARG A 286 14.08 4.26 -15.31
N ARG A 287 12.86 4.60 -14.89
CA ARG A 287 12.11 5.68 -15.53
C ARG A 287 12.76 7.01 -15.18
N PRO A 288 13.15 7.83 -16.18
CA PRO A 288 13.68 9.17 -15.90
C PRO A 288 12.64 9.97 -15.14
N ALA A 289 13.09 10.72 -14.13
CA ALA A 289 12.21 11.66 -13.43
C ALA A 289 11.54 12.55 -14.48
N SER A 290 10.24 12.41 -14.65
CA SER A 290 9.50 13.14 -15.67
C SER A 290 9.37 14.60 -15.23
N ARG A 291 10.00 15.50 -15.98
CA ARG A 291 9.77 16.93 -15.80
C ARG A 291 8.28 17.21 -16.07
N PRO A 292 7.62 18.02 -15.25
CA PRO A 292 6.26 18.43 -15.53
C PRO A 292 6.22 19.08 -16.91
N GLN A 293 5.30 18.61 -17.77
CA GLN A 293 5.01 19.34 -19.01
C GLN A 293 4.52 20.72 -18.60
N LYS A 294 5.28 21.75 -19.01
CA LYS A 294 4.81 23.14 -18.90
C LYS A 294 3.55 23.25 -19.74
N SER A 295 2.43 23.52 -19.07
CA SER A 295 1.16 23.91 -19.69
C SER A 295 1.27 25.22 -20.42
#